data_42724548dcf68c7d644eb47ba4d359ae
#
_entry.id   42724548dcf68c7d644eb47ba4d359ae
#
_cell.length_a   1.000
_cell.length_b   1.000
_cell.length_c   1.000
_cell.angle_alpha   90.00
_cell.angle_beta   90.00
_cell.angle_gamma   90.00
#
_symmetry.space_group_name_H-M   'P 1'
#
loop_
_entity.id
_entity.type
_entity.pdbx_description
1 polymer ?
#
loop_
_entity_poly.entity_id
_entity_poly.type
_entity_poly.pdbx_seq_one_letter_code
_entity_poly.pdbx_strand_id
1 'polypeptide(L)'
;MLEILHAGTVIPATPLALDENRQFDEAGQRLLMKYYLDCGVGGIATAVHTTQFEIRKPEFNLFETILKIVKDEIDMYEEKTGKVIVRVAGVCGPIEQAVAEAKLAKSLGYDAVLLSPGGLNDRPEEYLIERTKAVAAEMPVIGFYLQEKCGGRPFTYNYWQQVAEVENVVAKDTNYKTITLT
;
A
#
# COMPACT_ATOMS: atom_id res chain seq x y z
N MET A 1 4.30 0.88 14.93
CA MET A 1 4.43 1.24 13.51
C MET A 1 5.29 2.48 13.29
N LEU A 2 4.92 3.68 13.75
CA LEU A 2 5.68 4.92 13.49
C LEU A 2 7.15 4.85 13.95
N GLU A 3 7.45 4.25 15.09
CA GLU A 3 8.83 4.09 15.57
C GLU A 3 9.71 3.30 14.58
N ILE A 4 9.16 2.23 13.97
CA ILE A 4 9.88 1.42 12.97
C ILE A 4 10.13 2.25 11.71
N LEU A 5 9.13 3.03 11.26
CA LEU A 5 9.27 3.92 10.11
C LEU A 5 10.33 5.01 10.37
N HIS A 6 10.30 5.64 11.55
CA HIS A 6 11.27 6.68 11.94
C HIS A 6 12.68 6.15 12.10
N ALA A 7 12.85 4.93 12.58
CA ALA A 7 14.15 4.27 12.66
C ALA A 7 14.74 3.93 11.28
N GLY A 8 13.92 3.95 10.25
CA GLY A 8 14.27 3.53 8.89
C GLY A 8 14.21 2.02 8.73
N THR A 9 13.50 1.56 7.72
CA THR A 9 13.36 0.13 7.43
C THR A 9 13.12 -0.13 5.95
N VAL A 10 13.24 -1.39 5.54
CA VAL A 10 12.90 -1.83 4.18
C VAL A 10 11.49 -2.39 4.17
N ILE A 11 10.65 -1.87 3.27
CA ILE A 11 9.27 -2.32 3.04
C ILE A 11 9.14 -2.69 1.56
N PRO A 12 9.40 -3.95 1.19
CA PRO A 12 9.27 -4.38 -0.21
C PRO A 12 7.82 -4.34 -0.66
N ALA A 13 7.63 -3.93 -1.91
CA ALA A 13 6.37 -4.06 -2.63
C ALA A 13 6.26 -5.49 -3.19
N THR A 14 5.19 -6.19 -2.86
CA THR A 14 5.05 -7.60 -3.24
C THR A 14 4.48 -7.78 -4.65
N PRO A 15 5.12 -8.56 -5.53
CA PRO A 15 4.49 -8.98 -6.78
C PRO A 15 3.38 -10.01 -6.51
N LEU A 16 2.49 -10.15 -7.49
CA LEU A 16 1.47 -11.20 -7.52
C LEU A 16 2.10 -12.51 -8.03
N ALA A 17 2.03 -13.56 -7.25
CA ALA A 17 2.46 -14.89 -7.69
C ALA A 17 1.40 -15.50 -8.61
N LEU A 18 1.84 -15.98 -9.77
CA LEU A 18 1.00 -16.64 -10.77
C LEU A 18 1.62 -17.98 -11.16
N ASP A 19 0.77 -18.96 -11.45
CA ASP A 19 1.18 -20.24 -12.00
C ASP A 19 1.51 -20.14 -13.52
N GLU A 20 1.85 -21.26 -14.14
CA GLU A 20 2.15 -21.36 -15.57
C GLU A 20 0.98 -20.99 -16.49
N ASN A 21 -0.27 -21.08 -15.97
CA ASN A 21 -1.49 -20.71 -16.65
C ASN A 21 -1.93 -19.26 -16.35
N ARG A 22 -1.07 -18.47 -15.67
CA ARG A 22 -1.34 -17.11 -15.21
C ARG A 22 -2.52 -17.01 -14.24
N GLN A 23 -2.82 -18.08 -13.52
CA GLN A 23 -3.78 -18.08 -12.42
C GLN A 23 -3.05 -17.75 -11.11
N PHE A 24 -3.79 -17.20 -10.15
CA PHE A 24 -3.23 -16.88 -8.85
C PHE A 24 -2.67 -18.14 -8.16
N ASP A 25 -1.39 -18.08 -7.80
CA ASP A 25 -0.70 -19.14 -7.05
C ASP A 25 -0.58 -18.75 -5.57
N GLU A 26 -1.51 -19.22 -4.75
CA GLU A 26 -1.49 -18.96 -3.31
C GLU A 26 -0.23 -19.53 -2.63
N ALA A 27 0.21 -20.74 -3.01
CA ALA A 27 1.38 -21.37 -2.42
C ALA A 27 2.65 -20.57 -2.74
N GLY A 28 2.79 -20.13 -3.99
CA GLY A 28 3.86 -19.23 -4.43
C GLY A 28 3.81 -17.88 -3.71
N GLN A 29 2.62 -17.31 -3.52
CA GLN A 29 2.47 -16.05 -2.78
C GLN A 29 2.90 -16.18 -1.32
N ARG A 30 2.50 -17.25 -0.64
CA ARG A 30 2.93 -17.53 0.75
C ARG A 30 4.45 -17.76 0.84
N LEU A 31 5.02 -18.49 -0.11
CA LEU A 31 6.47 -18.71 -0.17
C LEU A 31 7.25 -17.41 -0.34
N LEU A 32 6.74 -16.51 -1.21
CA LEU A 32 7.32 -15.19 -1.42
C LEU A 32 7.29 -14.33 -0.15
N MET A 33 6.20 -14.39 0.62
CA MET A 33 6.09 -13.68 1.90
C MET A 33 7.12 -14.21 2.91
N LYS A 34 7.24 -15.52 3.03
CA LYS A 34 8.27 -16.15 3.89
C LYS A 34 9.68 -15.70 3.51
N TYR A 35 9.98 -15.68 2.21
CA TYR A 35 11.27 -15.21 1.72
C TYR A 35 11.58 -13.77 2.17
N TYR A 36 10.64 -12.83 2.00
CA TYR A 36 10.85 -11.45 2.43
C TYR A 36 11.02 -11.34 3.94
N LEU A 37 10.20 -12.02 4.73
CA LEU A 37 10.27 -12.03 6.18
C LEU A 37 11.61 -12.60 6.68
N ASP A 38 12.09 -13.69 6.07
CA ASP A 38 13.39 -14.32 6.39
C ASP A 38 14.57 -13.41 6.01
N CYS A 39 14.42 -12.54 5.00
CA CYS A 39 15.41 -11.51 4.67
C CYS A 39 15.49 -10.39 5.72
N GLY A 40 14.60 -10.36 6.70
CA GLY A 40 14.66 -9.41 7.81
C GLY A 40 14.10 -8.02 7.48
N VAL A 41 13.12 -7.93 6.57
CA VAL A 41 12.40 -6.68 6.28
C VAL A 41 11.63 -6.20 7.51
N GLY A 42 11.47 -4.90 7.66
CA GLY A 42 10.67 -4.34 8.76
C GLY A 42 9.23 -4.03 8.40
N GLY A 43 8.83 -4.29 7.17
CA GLY A 43 7.44 -4.17 6.71
C GLY A 43 7.22 -4.83 5.37
N ILE A 44 5.96 -4.96 4.97
CA ILE A 44 5.53 -5.47 3.65
C ILE A 44 4.43 -4.58 3.10
N ALA A 45 4.58 -4.15 1.83
CA ALA A 45 3.56 -3.44 1.07
C ALA A 45 2.92 -4.37 0.04
N THR A 46 1.61 -4.57 0.13
CA THR A 46 0.85 -5.45 -0.77
C THR A 46 -0.35 -4.75 -1.39
N ALA A 47 -0.93 -5.32 -2.43
CA ALA A 47 -2.00 -4.73 -3.24
C ALA A 47 -1.61 -3.38 -3.89
N VAL A 48 -0.31 -3.12 -4.01
CA VAL A 48 0.29 -1.96 -4.69
C VAL A 48 0.47 -2.23 -6.18
N HIS A 49 1.12 -1.32 -6.92
CA HIS A 49 1.31 -1.44 -8.36
C HIS A 49 1.94 -2.79 -8.78
N THR A 50 2.96 -3.27 -8.07
CA THR A 50 3.63 -4.55 -8.38
C THR A 50 2.74 -5.77 -8.14
N THR A 51 1.78 -5.68 -7.22
CA THR A 51 0.78 -6.73 -6.98
C THR A 51 -0.31 -6.77 -8.06
N GLN A 52 -0.30 -5.82 -9.00
CA GLN A 52 -1.27 -5.61 -10.05
C GLN A 52 -2.59 -5.00 -9.54
N PHE A 53 -3.00 -3.86 -10.11
CA PHE A 53 -4.28 -3.23 -9.74
C PHE A 53 -5.49 -4.06 -10.17
N GLU A 54 -5.30 -4.91 -11.18
CA GLU A 54 -6.30 -5.83 -11.73
C GLU A 54 -6.87 -6.82 -10.72
N ILE A 55 -6.19 -7.10 -9.62
CA ILE A 55 -6.69 -7.97 -8.52
C ILE A 55 -8.06 -7.51 -7.99
N ARG A 56 -8.45 -6.26 -8.27
CA ARG A 56 -9.72 -5.65 -7.85
C ARG A 56 -10.85 -5.88 -8.83
N LYS A 57 -10.55 -6.31 -10.07
CA LYS A 57 -11.56 -6.57 -11.07
C LYS A 57 -12.46 -7.72 -10.63
N PRO A 58 -13.79 -7.64 -10.91
CA PRO A 58 -14.74 -8.66 -10.47
C PRO A 58 -14.40 -10.08 -10.93
N GLU A 59 -13.78 -10.23 -12.11
CA GLU A 59 -13.35 -11.53 -12.65
C GLU A 59 -12.24 -12.19 -11.82
N PHE A 60 -11.41 -11.41 -11.11
CA PHE A 60 -10.35 -11.93 -10.25
C PHE A 60 -10.74 -11.90 -8.78
N ASN A 61 -11.28 -10.78 -8.31
CA ASN A 61 -11.75 -10.57 -6.94
C ASN A 61 -10.73 -11.04 -5.86
N LEU A 62 -9.45 -10.69 -6.05
CA LEU A 62 -8.34 -11.18 -5.22
C LEU A 62 -7.89 -10.17 -4.15
N PHE A 63 -8.41 -8.94 -4.14
CA PHE A 63 -7.91 -7.88 -3.26
C PHE A 63 -7.92 -8.30 -1.78
N GLU A 64 -9.09 -8.70 -1.26
CA GLU A 64 -9.22 -9.13 0.13
C GLU A 64 -8.46 -10.43 0.41
N THR A 65 -8.48 -11.38 -0.53
CA THR A 65 -7.76 -12.65 -0.40
C THR A 65 -6.27 -12.44 -0.22
N ILE A 66 -5.65 -11.57 -1.03
CA ILE A 66 -4.22 -11.28 -0.95
C ILE A 66 -3.87 -10.55 0.35
N LEU A 67 -4.69 -9.59 0.79
CA LEU A 67 -4.49 -8.94 2.08
C LEU A 67 -4.50 -9.96 3.23
N LYS A 68 -5.43 -10.90 3.23
CA LYS A 68 -5.51 -11.96 4.25
C LYS A 68 -4.30 -12.87 4.23
N ILE A 69 -3.85 -13.33 3.06
CA ILE A 69 -2.68 -14.19 2.93
C ILE A 69 -1.43 -13.51 3.49
N VAL A 70 -1.20 -12.25 3.12
CA VAL A 70 -0.03 -11.50 3.60
C VAL A 70 -0.10 -11.29 5.12
N LYS A 71 -1.29 -10.94 5.63
CA LYS A 71 -1.53 -10.84 7.07
C LYS A 71 -1.21 -12.14 7.80
N ASP A 72 -1.74 -13.27 7.31
CA ASP A 72 -1.54 -14.57 7.95
C ASP A 72 -0.05 -14.95 8.05
N GLU A 73 0.73 -14.73 6.98
CA GLU A 73 2.16 -15.01 6.97
C GLU A 73 2.93 -14.08 7.93
N ILE A 74 2.53 -12.81 8.03
CA ILE A 74 3.12 -11.87 8.99
C ILE A 74 2.77 -12.29 10.42
N ASP A 75 1.52 -12.61 10.72
CA ASP A 75 1.09 -13.03 12.05
C ASP A 75 1.88 -14.25 12.53
N MET A 76 2.02 -15.27 11.67
CA MET A 76 2.82 -16.47 11.99
C MET A 76 4.30 -16.15 12.24
N TYR A 77 4.86 -15.21 11.48
CA TYR A 77 6.24 -14.77 11.65
C TYR A 77 6.44 -13.99 12.96
N GLU A 78 5.53 -13.07 13.26
CA GLU A 78 5.55 -12.28 14.51
C GLU A 78 5.41 -13.19 15.74
N GLU A 79 4.48 -14.15 15.71
CA GLU A 79 4.30 -15.13 16.78
C GLU A 79 5.57 -15.95 17.01
N LYS A 80 6.23 -16.39 15.95
CA LYS A 80 7.44 -17.19 16.02
C LYS A 80 8.68 -16.42 16.49
N THR A 81 8.80 -15.15 16.10
CA THR A 81 10.05 -14.39 16.25
C THR A 81 9.99 -13.28 17.30
N GLY A 82 8.79 -12.85 17.69
CA GLY A 82 8.57 -11.66 18.51
C GLY A 82 8.87 -10.33 17.82
N LYS A 83 9.17 -10.34 16.51
CA LYS A 83 9.43 -9.13 15.73
C LYS A 83 8.11 -8.54 15.24
N VAL A 84 8.04 -7.22 15.16
CA VAL A 84 6.88 -6.50 14.61
C VAL A 84 7.18 -6.12 13.16
N ILE A 85 6.25 -6.42 12.26
CA ILE A 85 6.34 -6.16 10.82
C ILE A 85 5.26 -5.15 10.42
N VAL A 86 5.65 -4.03 9.85
CA VAL A 86 4.71 -2.99 9.37
C VAL A 86 3.93 -3.51 8.15
N ARG A 87 2.60 -3.43 8.24
CA ARG A 87 1.66 -3.89 7.19
C ARG A 87 1.13 -2.70 6.41
N VAL A 88 1.49 -2.60 5.14
CA VAL A 88 1.05 -1.53 4.25
C VAL A 88 0.16 -2.11 3.15
N ALA A 89 -1.09 -1.62 3.05
CA ALA A 89 -1.99 -1.99 1.97
C ALA A 89 -2.02 -0.92 0.88
N GLY A 90 -1.89 -1.30 -0.37
CA GLY A 90 -2.14 -0.41 -1.49
C GLY A 90 -3.63 -0.10 -1.60
N VAL A 91 -3.95 1.18 -1.82
CA VAL A 91 -5.32 1.67 -2.02
C VAL A 91 -5.37 2.50 -3.29
N CYS A 92 -6.39 2.32 -4.11
CA CYS A 92 -6.53 3.04 -5.38
C CYS A 92 -8.00 3.39 -5.71
N GLY A 93 -8.22 3.95 -6.90
CA GLY A 93 -9.57 4.30 -7.37
C GLY A 93 -10.13 5.59 -6.80
N PRO A 94 -11.40 5.92 -7.13
CA PRO A 94 -12.13 7.08 -6.62
C PRO A 94 -12.28 7.10 -5.10
N ILE A 95 -12.81 8.19 -4.54
CA ILE A 95 -12.93 8.39 -3.08
C ILE A 95 -13.67 7.21 -2.42
N GLU A 96 -14.82 6.82 -2.95
CA GLU A 96 -15.67 5.76 -2.39
C GLU A 96 -14.93 4.43 -2.34
N GLN A 97 -14.26 4.05 -3.42
CA GLN A 97 -13.45 2.83 -3.49
C GLN A 97 -12.28 2.91 -2.53
N ALA A 98 -11.53 4.02 -2.55
CA ALA A 98 -10.34 4.19 -1.72
C ALA A 98 -10.69 4.11 -0.22
N VAL A 99 -11.80 4.72 0.20
CA VAL A 99 -12.28 4.65 1.59
C VAL A 99 -12.72 3.23 1.94
N ALA A 100 -13.43 2.53 1.05
CA ALA A 100 -13.85 1.14 1.28
C ALA A 100 -12.64 0.20 1.43
N GLU A 101 -11.63 0.33 0.55
CA GLU A 101 -10.38 -0.44 0.61
C GLU A 101 -9.59 -0.14 1.90
N ALA A 102 -9.52 1.13 2.33
CA ALA A 102 -8.88 1.51 3.58
C ALA A 102 -9.59 0.92 4.81
N LYS A 103 -10.92 0.96 4.84
CA LYS A 103 -11.71 0.32 5.91
C LYS A 103 -11.47 -1.19 5.99
N LEU A 104 -11.43 -1.86 4.84
CA LEU A 104 -11.11 -3.29 4.79
C LEU A 104 -9.70 -3.56 5.32
N ALA A 105 -8.69 -2.82 4.84
CA ALA A 105 -7.32 -2.96 5.32
C ALA A 105 -7.22 -2.73 6.85
N LYS A 106 -7.88 -1.69 7.36
CA LYS A 106 -7.97 -1.43 8.81
C LYS A 106 -8.59 -2.60 9.57
N SER A 107 -9.69 -3.17 9.06
CA SER A 107 -10.37 -4.31 9.70
C SER A 107 -9.50 -5.57 9.74
N LEU A 108 -8.58 -5.70 8.80
CA LEU A 108 -7.60 -6.80 8.73
C LEU A 108 -6.32 -6.52 9.55
N GLY A 109 -6.23 -5.37 10.24
CA GLY A 109 -5.09 -5.04 11.08
C GLY A 109 -3.86 -4.50 10.32
N TYR A 110 -4.06 -3.91 9.14
CA TYR A 110 -3.01 -3.16 8.48
C TYR A 110 -2.73 -1.85 9.20
N ASP A 111 -1.46 -1.43 9.18
CA ASP A 111 -0.97 -0.25 9.92
C ASP A 111 -1.14 1.05 9.13
N ALA A 112 -0.97 1.00 7.82
CA ALA A 112 -1.07 2.15 6.91
C ALA A 112 -1.53 1.73 5.52
N VAL A 113 -1.98 2.71 4.74
CA VAL A 113 -2.24 2.53 3.31
C VAL A 113 -1.29 3.34 2.45
N LEU A 114 -0.84 2.76 1.34
CA LEU A 114 -0.15 3.45 0.25
C LEU A 114 -1.20 3.91 -0.76
N LEU A 115 -1.46 5.22 -0.80
CA LEU A 115 -2.56 5.80 -1.57
C LEU A 115 -2.14 6.13 -3.00
N SER A 116 -2.40 5.22 -3.94
CA SER A 116 -2.04 5.40 -5.35
C SER A 116 -2.96 6.39 -6.08
N PRO A 117 -2.43 7.36 -6.85
CA PRO A 117 -3.21 8.23 -7.72
C PRO A 117 -3.50 7.59 -9.10
N GLY A 118 -3.02 6.37 -9.35
CA GLY A 118 -3.19 5.69 -10.63
C GLY A 118 -4.62 5.60 -11.11
N GLY A 119 -4.85 5.85 -12.40
CA GLY A 119 -6.18 5.86 -13.01
C GLY A 119 -7.01 7.13 -12.77
N LEU A 120 -6.44 8.16 -12.12
CA LEU A 120 -7.12 9.42 -11.79
C LEU A 120 -6.43 10.66 -12.41
N ASN A 121 -5.74 10.46 -13.54
CA ASN A 121 -4.97 11.53 -14.18
C ASN A 121 -5.83 12.68 -14.73
N ASP A 122 -7.11 12.42 -14.99
CA ASP A 122 -8.13 13.38 -15.42
C ASP A 122 -8.70 14.22 -14.27
N ARG A 123 -8.40 13.86 -13.03
CA ARG A 123 -8.92 14.54 -11.85
C ARG A 123 -8.02 15.71 -11.44
N PRO A 124 -8.60 16.86 -11.01
CA PRO A 124 -7.80 17.98 -10.49
C PRO A 124 -7.10 17.59 -9.17
N GLU A 125 -6.03 18.32 -8.82
CA GLU A 125 -5.28 18.06 -7.57
C GLU A 125 -6.13 18.24 -6.32
N GLU A 126 -7.06 19.19 -6.34
CA GLU A 126 -8.02 19.43 -5.26
C GLU A 126 -8.85 18.18 -4.94
N TYR A 127 -9.30 17.46 -5.97
CA TYR A 127 -10.01 16.18 -5.79
C TYR A 127 -9.13 15.13 -5.11
N LEU A 128 -7.84 15.06 -5.50
CA LEU A 128 -6.91 14.10 -4.91
C LEU A 128 -6.53 14.46 -3.47
N ILE A 129 -6.50 15.75 -3.12
CA ILE A 129 -6.33 16.23 -1.75
C ILE A 129 -7.54 15.83 -0.89
N GLU A 130 -8.77 16.08 -1.36
CA GLU A 130 -10.00 15.66 -0.66
C GLU A 130 -10.07 14.14 -0.50
N ARG A 131 -9.65 13.39 -1.52
CA ARG A 131 -9.52 11.93 -1.45
C ARG A 131 -8.53 11.51 -0.37
N THR A 132 -7.39 12.17 -0.28
CA THR A 132 -6.38 11.91 0.76
C THR A 132 -6.95 12.16 2.15
N LYS A 133 -7.66 13.28 2.35
CA LYS A 133 -8.35 13.58 3.62
C LYS A 133 -9.36 12.51 4.00
N ALA A 134 -10.18 12.07 3.04
CA ALA A 134 -11.21 11.05 3.27
C ALA A 134 -10.60 9.70 3.70
N VAL A 135 -9.49 9.28 3.06
CA VAL A 135 -8.78 8.04 3.42
C VAL A 135 -8.03 8.20 4.74
N ALA A 136 -7.38 9.35 4.98
CA ALA A 136 -6.66 9.64 6.22
C ALA A 136 -7.57 9.68 7.46
N ALA A 137 -8.85 9.99 7.28
CA ALA A 137 -9.86 9.89 8.35
C ALA A 137 -10.10 8.44 8.82
N GLU A 138 -9.79 7.45 7.98
CA GLU A 138 -9.98 6.03 8.31
C GLU A 138 -8.73 5.41 8.93
N MET A 139 -7.54 5.68 8.36
CA MET A 139 -6.27 5.11 8.83
C MET A 139 -5.06 5.90 8.31
N PRO A 140 -3.85 5.66 8.86
CA PRO A 140 -2.63 6.32 8.41
C PRO A 140 -2.37 6.14 6.91
N VAL A 141 -1.97 7.24 6.24
CA VAL A 141 -1.72 7.29 4.79
C VAL A 141 -0.25 7.54 4.52
N ILE A 142 0.30 6.75 3.60
CA ILE A 142 1.55 7.02 2.91
C ILE A 142 1.18 7.61 1.54
N GLY A 143 1.52 8.87 1.30
CA GLY A 143 1.33 9.50 0.00
C GLY A 143 2.27 8.89 -1.03
N PHE A 144 1.77 8.63 -2.24
CA PHE A 144 2.51 7.91 -3.27
C PHE A 144 2.60 8.69 -4.58
N TYR A 145 3.80 8.77 -5.14
CA TYR A 145 4.04 9.21 -6.51
C TYR A 145 4.11 8.01 -7.45
N LEU A 146 3.17 7.94 -8.38
CA LEU A 146 3.22 6.97 -9.46
C LEU A 146 3.86 7.62 -10.69
N GLN A 147 4.88 7.00 -11.25
CA GLN A 147 5.57 7.49 -12.45
C GLN A 147 4.62 7.55 -13.66
N GLU A 148 4.81 8.55 -14.53
CA GLU A 148 4.01 8.73 -15.73
C GLU A 148 4.00 7.48 -16.62
N LYS A 149 5.15 6.80 -16.76
CA LYS A 149 5.27 5.54 -17.50
C LYS A 149 4.44 4.39 -16.93
N CYS A 150 4.04 4.49 -15.66
CA CYS A 150 3.20 3.52 -14.96
C CYS A 150 1.75 4.01 -14.81
N GLY A 151 1.36 5.05 -15.55
CA GLY A 151 0.01 5.61 -15.52
C GLY A 151 -0.20 6.69 -14.44
N GLY A 152 0.87 7.24 -13.88
CA GLY A 152 0.82 8.38 -12.99
C GLY A 152 0.94 9.72 -13.71
N ARG A 153 1.14 10.79 -12.94
CA ARG A 153 1.40 12.15 -13.44
C ARG A 153 2.27 12.94 -12.45
N PRO A 154 2.95 14.02 -12.88
CA PRO A 154 3.59 14.94 -11.96
C PRO A 154 2.56 15.71 -11.14
N PHE A 155 2.94 16.05 -9.92
CA PHE A 155 2.15 16.88 -9.01
C PHE A 155 2.88 18.17 -8.70
N THR A 156 2.13 19.24 -8.44
CA THR A 156 2.68 20.53 -8.05
C THR A 156 3.26 20.48 -6.64
N TYR A 157 4.15 21.44 -6.34
CA TYR A 157 4.63 21.63 -4.96
C TYR A 157 3.48 21.90 -3.99
N ASN A 158 2.51 22.70 -4.41
CA ASN A 158 1.32 23.03 -3.62
C ASN A 158 0.48 21.78 -3.27
N TYR A 159 0.35 20.84 -4.22
CA TYR A 159 -0.31 19.55 -3.94
C TYR A 159 0.39 18.81 -2.80
N TRP A 160 1.72 18.63 -2.89
CA TRP A 160 2.46 17.90 -1.88
C TRP A 160 2.49 18.62 -0.53
N GLN A 161 2.50 19.96 -0.53
CA GLN A 161 2.39 20.74 0.69
C GLN A 161 1.05 20.49 1.37
N GLN A 162 -0.06 20.60 0.64
CA GLN A 162 -1.39 20.35 1.20
C GLN A 162 -1.59 18.92 1.66
N VAL A 163 -1.08 17.93 0.91
CA VAL A 163 -1.10 16.52 1.34
C VAL A 163 -0.31 16.32 2.63
N ALA A 164 0.82 17.03 2.79
CA ALA A 164 1.62 16.95 4.01
C ALA A 164 0.93 17.53 5.25
N GLU A 165 0.03 18.48 5.05
CA GLU A 165 -0.72 19.13 6.12
C GLU A 165 -1.97 18.31 6.53
N VAL A 166 -2.33 17.27 5.77
CA VAL A 166 -3.43 16.38 6.15
C VAL A 166 -3.03 15.58 7.37
N GLU A 167 -3.82 15.69 8.43
CA GLU A 167 -3.67 14.87 9.62
C GLU A 167 -3.69 13.38 9.25
N ASN A 168 -2.80 12.59 9.87
CA ASN A 168 -2.65 11.16 9.62
C ASN A 168 -2.01 10.78 8.25
N VAL A 169 -1.46 11.73 7.50
CA VAL A 169 -0.48 11.45 6.45
C VAL A 169 0.88 11.31 7.12
N VAL A 170 1.36 10.07 7.26
CA VAL A 170 2.54 9.73 8.08
C VAL A 170 3.84 9.68 7.30
N ALA A 171 3.77 9.58 5.97
CA ALA A 171 4.92 9.56 5.09
C ALA A 171 4.51 9.92 3.65
N LYS A 172 5.50 10.26 2.82
CA LYS A 172 5.33 10.47 1.38
C LYS A 172 6.44 9.76 0.62
N ASP A 173 6.06 8.94 -0.34
CA ASP A 173 6.95 8.49 -1.41
C ASP A 173 6.93 9.56 -2.50
N THR A 174 7.88 10.47 -2.44
CA THR A 174 8.11 11.45 -3.49
C THR A 174 9.20 10.90 -4.39
N ASN A 175 9.17 11.19 -5.68
CA ASN A 175 10.08 10.68 -6.72
C ASN A 175 11.60 10.90 -6.45
N TYR A 176 11.98 11.28 -5.26
CA TYR A 176 13.35 11.57 -4.81
C TYR A 176 13.97 10.42 -3.99
N LYS A 177 13.84 9.18 -4.42
CA LYS A 177 14.52 8.00 -3.85
C LYS A 177 14.37 7.77 -2.33
N THR A 178 13.53 8.52 -1.63
CA THR A 178 13.40 8.45 -0.18
C THR A 178 11.96 8.70 0.23
N ILE A 179 11.41 7.85 1.08
CA ILE A 179 10.17 8.15 1.79
C ILE A 179 10.50 9.22 2.82
N THR A 180 9.86 10.39 2.70
CA THR A 180 10.01 11.47 3.68
C THR A 180 8.94 11.33 4.75
N LEU A 181 9.35 11.18 5.99
CA LEU A 181 8.45 11.22 7.15
C LEU A 181 8.05 12.67 7.43
N THR A 182 6.80 12.88 7.75
CA THR A 182 6.24 14.19 8.12
C THR A 182 6.04 14.30 9.61
#